data_9c642e2dc550f685cf8acf78cefff9f6
#
_entry.id   9c642e2dc550f685cf8acf78cefff9f6
#
_cell.length_a   1.000
_cell.length_b   1.000
_cell.length_c   1.000
_cell.angle_alpha   90.00
_cell.angle_beta   90.00
_cell.angle_gamma   90.00
#
_symmetry.space_group_name_H-M   'P 1'
#
loop_
_entity.id
_entity.type
_entity.pdbx_description
1 polymer ?
#
loop_
_entity_poly.entity_id
_entity_poly.type
_entity_poly.pdbx_seq_one_letter_code
_entity_poly.pdbx_strand_id
1 'polypeptide(L)'
;FLLISAVIGGIAVLLTTVGVNPMIAQQAHNACIDDMDTDWKISFTFEMIMDGQKAEVQPNIGITEECQRAIYTLSNDGTVYAEWIENPDFELGHFLYISKFKIRDMEESKTEVYVNDRLAENGLKTPLHDKFHYILAFTTKNYDTSKDKDYLPP
;
A
#
# COMPACT_ATOMS: atom_id res chain seq x y z
N PHE A 1 46.96 5.23 49.44
CA PHE A 1 45.93 4.47 48.71
C PHE A 1 45.16 5.41 47.79
N LEU A 2 45.49 5.38 46.50
CA LEU A 2 44.81 6.13 45.45
C LEU A 2 43.63 5.29 44.96
N LEU A 3 42.41 5.74 45.21
CA LEU A 3 41.20 5.21 44.58
C LEU A 3 41.03 5.90 43.21
N ILE A 4 41.32 5.16 42.17
CA ILE A 4 41.00 5.56 40.80
C ILE A 4 39.54 5.22 40.57
N SER A 5 38.68 6.25 40.63
CA SER A 5 37.29 6.13 40.17
C SER A 5 37.28 6.12 38.66
N ALA A 6 37.12 4.97 38.06
CA ALA A 6 36.83 4.86 36.63
C ALA A 6 35.39 5.29 36.39
N VAL A 7 35.19 6.49 35.89
CA VAL A 7 33.92 6.94 35.33
C VAL A 7 33.79 6.28 33.98
N ILE A 8 33.06 5.18 33.93
CA ILE A 8 32.59 4.58 32.67
C ILE A 8 31.43 5.46 32.19
N GLY A 9 31.78 6.43 31.36
CA GLY A 9 30.79 7.19 30.61
C GLY A 9 30.12 6.26 29.60
N GLY A 10 28.95 5.72 29.97
CA GLY A 10 28.10 5.02 29.03
C GLY A 10 27.59 6.00 27.98
N ILE A 11 28.17 5.95 26.79
CA ILE A 11 27.56 6.58 25.60
C ILE A 11 26.31 5.77 25.30
N ALA A 12 25.16 6.23 25.79
CA ALA A 12 23.88 5.77 25.31
C ALA A 12 23.76 6.24 23.87
N VAL A 13 24.13 5.39 22.93
CA VAL A 13 23.75 5.55 21.52
C VAL A 13 22.24 5.37 21.50
N LEU A 14 21.52 6.48 21.53
CA LEU A 14 20.12 6.52 21.15
C LEU A 14 20.07 6.17 19.66
N LEU A 15 19.98 4.88 19.40
CA LEU A 15 19.45 4.38 18.13
C LEU A 15 17.99 4.85 18.10
N THR A 16 17.79 6.06 17.60
CA THR A 16 16.49 6.43 17.07
C THR A 16 16.26 5.55 15.85
N THR A 17 15.76 4.34 16.10
CA THR A 17 15.03 3.63 15.09
C THR A 17 13.91 4.58 14.72
N VAL A 18 13.98 5.17 13.54
CA VAL A 18 12.83 5.82 12.90
C VAL A 18 11.86 4.68 12.67
N GLY A 19 11.17 4.31 13.73
CA GLY A 19 10.12 3.31 13.70
C GLY A 19 9.02 3.91 12.86
N VAL A 20 8.80 3.33 11.70
CA VAL A 20 7.58 3.51 10.94
C VAL A 20 6.44 3.42 11.96
N ASN A 21 5.75 4.53 12.19
CA ASN A 21 4.67 4.52 13.17
C ASN A 21 3.42 3.98 12.49
N PRO A 22 3.09 2.67 12.64
CA PRO A 22 1.96 2.06 11.94
C PRO A 22 0.63 2.73 12.30
N MET A 23 0.58 3.43 13.43
CA MET A 23 -0.61 4.18 13.84
C MET A 23 -0.89 5.39 12.93
N ILE A 24 0.15 6.04 12.40
CA ILE A 24 -0.03 7.20 11.51
C ILE A 24 -0.68 6.75 10.20
N ALA A 25 -0.18 5.70 9.57
CA ALA A 25 -0.76 5.17 8.34
C ALA A 25 -2.20 4.68 8.56
N GLN A 26 -2.48 4.02 9.69
CA GLN A 26 -3.82 3.54 10.02
C GLN A 26 -4.80 4.68 10.30
N GLN A 27 -4.36 5.77 10.90
CA GLN A 27 -5.20 6.96 11.09
C GLN A 27 -5.44 7.65 9.74
N ALA A 28 -4.39 7.78 8.93
CA ALA A 28 -4.44 8.48 7.66
C ALA A 28 -5.43 7.85 6.67
N HIS A 29 -5.47 6.52 6.52
CA HIS A 29 -6.38 5.90 5.56
C HIS A 29 -7.86 5.94 5.98
N ASN A 30 -8.15 6.19 7.25
CA ASN A 30 -9.53 6.36 7.75
C ASN A 30 -10.00 7.81 7.78
N ALA A 31 -9.11 8.78 7.66
CA ALA A 31 -9.42 10.20 7.74
C ALA A 31 -9.99 10.74 6.42
N CYS A 32 -10.74 11.84 6.52
CA CYS A 32 -11.13 12.68 5.39
C CYS A 32 -10.13 13.81 5.27
N ILE A 33 -9.69 14.11 4.05
CA ILE A 33 -8.68 15.15 3.78
C ILE A 33 -9.24 16.44 3.21
N ASP A 34 -10.57 16.55 3.10
CA ASP A 34 -11.24 17.69 2.43
C ASP A 34 -10.82 19.07 2.96
N ASP A 35 -10.60 19.18 4.27
CA ASP A 35 -10.22 20.42 4.95
C ASP A 35 -8.76 20.39 5.43
N MET A 36 -7.94 19.47 4.93
CA MET A 36 -6.55 19.31 5.36
C MET A 36 -5.59 19.97 4.38
N ASP A 37 -4.54 20.59 4.93
CA ASP A 37 -3.40 21.03 4.16
C ASP A 37 -2.45 19.83 3.97
N THR A 38 -2.45 19.29 2.76
CA THR A 38 -1.69 18.08 2.43
C THR A 38 -0.43 18.45 1.63
N ASP A 39 0.72 18.45 2.32
CA ASP A 39 2.01 18.77 1.71
C ASP A 39 2.63 17.56 0.99
N TRP A 40 2.39 16.36 1.50
CA TRP A 40 2.86 15.13 0.87
C TRP A 40 1.84 14.61 -0.14
N LYS A 41 2.26 14.47 -1.40
CA LYS A 41 1.42 14.00 -2.51
C LYS A 41 2.22 13.08 -3.40
N ILE A 42 1.61 11.95 -3.75
CA ILE A 42 2.14 11.02 -4.74
C ILE A 42 1.05 10.59 -5.71
N SER A 43 1.46 10.12 -6.87
CA SER A 43 0.61 9.39 -7.80
C SER A 43 1.34 8.16 -8.32
N PHE A 44 0.60 7.08 -8.51
CA PHE A 44 1.12 5.81 -9.03
C PHE A 44 0.08 5.16 -9.95
N THR A 45 0.51 4.21 -10.73
CA THR A 45 -0.41 3.42 -11.57
C THR A 45 -0.65 2.06 -10.93
N PHE A 46 -1.89 1.61 -11.01
CA PHE A 46 -2.35 0.37 -10.42
C PHE A 46 -3.12 -0.47 -11.42
N GLU A 47 -2.76 -1.72 -11.54
CA GLU A 47 -3.49 -2.72 -12.31
C GLU A 47 -3.90 -3.88 -11.41
N MET A 48 -5.11 -4.37 -11.62
CA MET A 48 -5.62 -5.55 -10.95
C MET A 48 -5.86 -6.66 -11.96
N ILE A 49 -5.33 -7.83 -11.68
CA ILE A 49 -5.60 -9.05 -12.44
C ILE A 49 -6.34 -10.01 -11.52
N MET A 50 -7.51 -10.44 -11.91
CA MET A 50 -8.34 -11.36 -11.15
C MET A 50 -8.64 -12.59 -11.98
N ASP A 51 -8.23 -13.75 -11.49
CA ASP A 51 -8.38 -15.03 -12.19
C ASP A 51 -7.86 -14.97 -13.65
N GLY A 52 -6.68 -14.34 -13.83
CA GLY A 52 -6.02 -14.18 -15.11
C GLY A 52 -6.60 -13.07 -16.02
N GLN A 53 -7.62 -12.35 -15.57
CA GLN A 53 -8.25 -11.27 -16.33
C GLN A 53 -8.01 -9.91 -15.71
N LYS A 54 -7.71 -8.91 -16.53
CA LYS A 54 -7.56 -7.53 -16.06
C LYS A 54 -8.92 -7.01 -15.59
N ALA A 55 -8.96 -6.59 -14.31
CA ALA A 55 -10.11 -5.91 -13.73
C ALA A 55 -9.96 -4.40 -13.88
N GLU A 56 -11.07 -3.71 -14.13
CA GLU A 56 -11.10 -2.27 -14.26
C GLU A 56 -11.05 -1.62 -12.87
N VAL A 57 -10.14 -0.65 -12.71
CA VAL A 57 -10.09 0.19 -11.51
C VAL A 57 -11.20 1.23 -11.62
N GLN A 58 -12.09 1.27 -10.64
CA GLN A 58 -13.22 2.19 -10.66
C GLN A 58 -12.79 3.63 -10.39
N PRO A 59 -13.45 4.63 -11.02
CA PRO A 59 -13.27 6.02 -10.64
C PRO A 59 -13.91 6.30 -9.28
N ASN A 60 -13.46 7.37 -8.63
CA ASN A 60 -13.98 7.85 -7.35
C ASN A 60 -13.83 6.87 -6.17
N ILE A 61 -12.90 5.91 -6.27
CA ILE A 61 -12.48 5.17 -5.07
C ILE A 61 -11.97 6.18 -4.04
N GLY A 62 -12.38 6.05 -2.80
CA GLY A 62 -11.98 6.94 -1.72
C GLY A 62 -12.66 8.31 -1.73
N ILE A 63 -13.60 8.56 -2.65
CA ILE A 63 -14.33 9.83 -2.76
C ILE A 63 -15.82 9.57 -2.57
N THR A 64 -16.42 10.29 -1.64
CA THR A 64 -17.87 10.36 -1.42
C THR A 64 -18.30 11.83 -1.36
N GLU A 65 -19.60 12.09 -1.31
CA GLU A 65 -20.13 13.47 -1.16
C GLU A 65 -19.67 14.15 0.16
N GLU A 66 -19.39 13.33 1.18
CA GLU A 66 -19.08 13.81 2.53
C GLU A 66 -17.58 13.71 2.87
N CYS A 67 -16.79 12.95 2.11
CA CYS A 67 -15.43 12.60 2.51
C CYS A 67 -14.56 12.21 1.32
N GLN A 68 -13.45 12.89 1.16
CA GLN A 68 -12.32 12.41 0.34
C GLN A 68 -11.30 11.75 1.26
N ARG A 69 -10.97 10.50 0.96
CA ARG A 69 -9.91 9.75 1.67
C ARG A 69 -8.53 10.16 1.19
N ALA A 70 -7.51 9.82 1.99
CA ALA A 70 -6.12 10.11 1.66
C ALA A 70 -5.62 9.36 0.40
N ILE A 71 -6.20 8.22 0.05
CA ILE A 71 -5.89 7.47 -1.18
C ILE A 71 -7.16 7.41 -2.02
N TYR A 72 -7.08 7.83 -3.29
CA TYR A 72 -8.26 7.95 -4.13
C TYR A 72 -7.95 7.83 -5.63
N THR A 73 -9.01 7.62 -6.44
CA THR A 73 -8.97 7.63 -7.90
C THR A 73 -9.94 8.67 -8.46
N LEU A 74 -9.59 9.26 -9.59
CA LEU A 74 -10.45 10.23 -10.30
C LEU A 74 -11.06 9.65 -11.57
N SER A 75 -10.39 8.67 -12.18
CA SER A 75 -10.77 8.04 -13.44
C SER A 75 -10.53 6.53 -13.38
N ASN A 76 -10.89 5.83 -14.45
CA ASN A 76 -10.67 4.39 -14.60
C ASN A 76 -9.39 4.03 -15.36
N ASP A 77 -8.46 4.98 -15.50
CA ASP A 77 -7.19 4.79 -16.21
C ASP A 77 -6.10 4.05 -15.39
N GLY A 78 -6.42 3.69 -14.15
CA GLY A 78 -5.50 3.04 -13.23
C GLY A 78 -4.62 3.98 -12.44
N THR A 79 -4.75 5.30 -12.62
CA THR A 79 -4.00 6.27 -11.81
C THR A 79 -4.63 6.41 -10.42
N VAL A 80 -3.81 6.25 -9.40
CA VAL A 80 -4.18 6.38 -7.99
C VAL A 80 -3.38 7.52 -7.37
N TYR A 81 -4.03 8.33 -6.57
CA TYR A 81 -3.45 9.47 -5.86
C TYR A 81 -3.43 9.18 -4.37
N ALA A 82 -2.37 9.62 -3.69
CA ALA A 82 -2.31 9.61 -2.24
C ALA A 82 -1.77 10.92 -1.71
N GLU A 83 -2.42 11.46 -0.68
CA GLU A 83 -2.10 12.75 -0.07
C GLU A 83 -2.21 12.68 1.45
N TRP A 84 -1.30 13.35 2.15
CA TRP A 84 -1.33 13.51 3.59
C TRP A 84 -0.53 14.74 4.03
N ILE A 85 -0.55 15.05 5.31
CA ILE A 85 0.26 16.16 5.90
C ILE A 85 1.74 15.91 5.66
N GLU A 86 2.21 14.68 5.95
CA GLU A 86 3.58 14.20 5.74
C GLU A 86 3.54 12.74 5.30
N ASN A 87 4.63 12.16 4.83
CA ASN A 87 4.65 10.77 4.37
C ASN A 87 4.14 9.80 5.47
N PRO A 88 2.95 9.19 5.31
CA PRO A 88 2.38 8.29 6.30
C PRO A 88 2.81 6.83 6.12
N ASP A 89 3.75 6.54 5.23
CA ASP A 89 4.20 5.19 4.87
C ASP A 89 3.03 4.28 4.44
N PHE A 90 2.20 4.78 3.54
CA PHE A 90 1.10 3.98 2.99
C PHE A 90 1.61 2.73 2.30
N GLU A 91 0.86 1.65 2.49
CA GLU A 91 1.06 0.35 1.85
C GLU A 91 -0.07 0.08 0.84
N LEU A 92 0.17 -0.84 -0.08
CA LEU A 92 -0.82 -1.25 -1.07
C LEU A 92 -2.13 -1.76 -0.43
N GLY A 93 -2.01 -2.44 0.72
CA GLY A 93 -3.16 -2.91 1.51
C GLY A 93 -4.08 -1.77 1.97
N HIS A 94 -3.57 -0.56 2.23
CA HIS A 94 -4.39 0.60 2.59
C HIS A 94 -5.29 1.04 1.42
N PHE A 95 -4.78 1.01 0.20
CA PHE A 95 -5.58 1.28 -0.99
C PHE A 95 -6.70 0.24 -1.17
N LEU A 96 -6.39 -1.04 -1.01
CA LEU A 96 -7.40 -2.10 -1.08
C LEU A 96 -8.48 -1.94 0.00
N TYR A 97 -8.09 -1.55 1.21
CA TYR A 97 -9.03 -1.27 2.28
C TYR A 97 -10.00 -0.14 1.92
N ILE A 98 -9.47 0.97 1.43
CA ILE A 98 -10.28 2.13 1.00
C ILE A 98 -11.20 1.78 -0.17
N SER A 99 -10.73 0.93 -1.09
CA SER A 99 -11.54 0.44 -2.22
C SER A 99 -12.61 -0.57 -1.82
N LYS A 100 -12.66 -0.97 -0.54
CA LYS A 100 -13.55 -2.01 -0.01
C LYS A 100 -13.40 -3.35 -0.71
N PHE A 101 -12.19 -3.64 -1.15
CA PHE A 101 -11.87 -4.88 -1.83
C PHE A 101 -12.04 -6.09 -0.90
N LYS A 102 -12.69 -7.15 -1.39
CA LYS A 102 -13.00 -8.36 -0.61
C LYS A 102 -11.81 -9.32 -0.59
N ILE A 103 -10.73 -8.93 0.08
CA ILE A 103 -9.49 -9.72 0.16
C ILE A 103 -9.72 -11.13 0.73
N ARG A 104 -10.73 -11.31 1.59
CA ARG A 104 -11.05 -12.60 2.21
C ARG A 104 -11.54 -13.66 1.23
N ASP A 105 -12.04 -13.23 0.07
CA ASP A 105 -12.51 -14.12 -0.99
C ASP A 105 -11.36 -14.58 -1.91
N MET A 106 -10.14 -14.10 -1.65
CA MET A 106 -8.94 -14.38 -2.43
C MET A 106 -8.08 -15.46 -1.76
N GLU A 107 -7.44 -16.28 -2.59
CA GLU A 107 -6.42 -17.25 -2.15
C GLU A 107 -5.13 -16.50 -1.79
N GLU A 108 -4.83 -16.39 -0.50
CA GLU A 108 -3.66 -15.65 -0.02
C GLU A 108 -2.35 -16.21 -0.59
N SER A 109 -2.20 -17.52 -0.64
CA SER A 109 -1.01 -18.20 -1.16
C SER A 109 -0.75 -17.99 -2.66
N LYS A 110 -1.76 -17.50 -3.40
CA LYS A 110 -1.71 -17.23 -4.83
C LYS A 110 -1.79 -15.74 -5.16
N THR A 111 -1.77 -14.88 -4.14
CA THR A 111 -1.75 -13.43 -4.33
C THR A 111 -0.33 -12.98 -4.63
N GLU A 112 -0.13 -12.35 -5.77
CA GLU A 112 1.15 -11.83 -6.21
C GLU A 112 1.08 -10.31 -6.41
N VAL A 113 2.13 -9.63 -5.98
CA VAL A 113 2.30 -8.19 -6.15
C VAL A 113 3.55 -7.94 -6.96
N TYR A 114 3.41 -7.16 -8.02
CA TYR A 114 4.54 -6.72 -8.83
C TYR A 114 4.69 -5.21 -8.72
N VAL A 115 5.93 -4.76 -8.57
CA VAL A 115 6.32 -3.35 -8.52
C VAL A 115 7.32 -3.08 -9.63
N ASN A 116 6.96 -2.22 -10.57
CA ASN A 116 7.80 -1.92 -11.73
C ASN A 116 8.30 -3.21 -12.42
N ASP A 117 7.36 -4.15 -12.66
CA ASP A 117 7.58 -5.46 -13.31
C ASP A 117 8.43 -6.46 -12.51
N ARG A 118 8.62 -6.23 -11.21
CA ARG A 118 9.36 -7.15 -10.33
C ARG A 118 8.45 -7.65 -9.22
N LEU A 119 8.49 -8.94 -8.96
CA LEU A 119 7.77 -9.56 -7.84
C LEU A 119 8.22 -8.94 -6.50
N ALA A 120 7.26 -8.44 -5.74
CA ALA A 120 7.48 -7.86 -4.42
C ALA A 120 7.39 -8.93 -3.33
N GLU A 121 8.36 -8.98 -2.43
CA GLU A 121 8.41 -9.96 -1.35
C GLU A 121 7.42 -9.64 -0.21
N ASN A 122 7.06 -8.36 -0.06
CA ASN A 122 6.22 -7.90 1.05
C ASN A 122 4.71 -8.02 0.79
N GLY A 123 4.30 -8.51 -0.39
CA GLY A 123 2.89 -8.65 -0.74
C GLY A 123 2.12 -7.34 -0.56
N LEU A 124 0.99 -7.38 0.15
CA LEU A 124 0.14 -6.19 0.39
C LEU A 124 0.75 -5.14 1.32
N LYS A 125 1.85 -5.48 2.03
CA LYS A 125 2.63 -4.52 2.82
C LYS A 125 3.67 -3.77 1.99
N THR A 126 3.65 -3.92 0.69
CA THR A 126 4.51 -3.18 -0.22
C THR A 126 4.21 -1.68 -0.12
N PRO A 127 5.22 -0.83 0.19
CA PRO A 127 5.02 0.60 0.35
C PRO A 127 4.67 1.29 -0.98
N LEU A 128 3.86 2.34 -0.90
CA LEU A 128 3.48 3.16 -2.04
C LEU A 128 4.51 4.26 -2.29
N HIS A 129 4.96 4.37 -3.52
CA HIS A 129 5.92 5.38 -3.96
C HIS A 129 5.43 6.15 -5.18
N ASP A 130 5.87 7.38 -5.29
CA ASP A 130 5.52 8.25 -6.42
C ASP A 130 6.03 7.69 -7.75
N LYS A 131 5.15 7.72 -8.77
CA LYS A 131 5.41 7.27 -10.14
C LYS A 131 5.77 5.78 -10.29
N PHE A 132 5.49 4.97 -9.27
CA PHE A 132 5.64 3.52 -9.38
C PHE A 132 4.43 2.89 -10.11
N HIS A 133 4.67 1.71 -10.64
CA HIS A 133 3.65 0.88 -11.25
C HIS A 133 3.45 -0.39 -10.43
N TYR A 134 2.20 -0.63 -10.01
CA TYR A 134 1.81 -1.78 -9.19
C TYR A 134 0.84 -2.66 -9.98
N ILE A 135 1.13 -3.96 -9.99
CA ILE A 135 0.21 -4.97 -10.51
C ILE A 135 -0.12 -5.91 -9.36
N LEU A 136 -1.41 -6.13 -9.15
CA LEU A 136 -1.94 -7.04 -8.15
C LEU A 136 -2.66 -8.17 -8.84
N ALA A 137 -2.13 -9.39 -8.73
CA ALA A 137 -2.74 -10.59 -9.27
C ALA A 137 -3.39 -11.41 -8.16
N PHE A 138 -4.70 -11.62 -8.27
CA PHE A 138 -5.50 -12.41 -7.36
C PHE A 138 -6.07 -13.65 -8.02
N THR A 139 -6.19 -14.71 -7.22
CA THR A 139 -6.98 -15.90 -7.54
C THR A 139 -8.11 -16.02 -6.54
N THR A 140 -9.35 -16.14 -7.00
CA THR A 140 -10.49 -16.36 -6.12
C THR A 140 -10.49 -17.79 -5.56
N LYS A 141 -11.01 -17.98 -4.34
CA LYS A 141 -11.03 -19.29 -3.68
C LYS A 141 -11.79 -20.37 -4.44
N ASN A 142 -12.75 -19.96 -5.26
CA ASN A 142 -13.58 -20.88 -6.05
C ASN A 142 -13.15 -20.97 -7.53
N TYR A 143 -11.99 -20.38 -7.87
CA TYR A 143 -11.50 -20.40 -9.25
C TYR A 143 -10.91 -21.76 -9.61
N ASP A 144 -11.30 -22.25 -10.77
CA ASP A 144 -10.77 -23.49 -11.36
C ASP A 144 -9.46 -23.21 -12.11
N THR A 145 -8.34 -23.48 -11.44
CA THR A 145 -7.00 -23.25 -11.99
C THR A 145 -6.65 -24.15 -13.19
N SER A 146 -7.48 -25.17 -13.49
CA SER A 146 -7.28 -26.00 -14.68
C SER A 146 -7.43 -25.24 -15.99
N LYS A 147 -8.07 -24.07 -15.95
CA LYS A 147 -8.27 -23.16 -17.07
C LYS A 147 -7.12 -22.15 -17.27
N ASP A 148 -6.17 -22.07 -16.34
CA ASP A 148 -5.06 -21.08 -16.40
C ASP A 148 -4.07 -21.34 -17.55
N LYS A 149 -4.12 -22.49 -18.18
CA LYS A 149 -3.19 -22.86 -19.25
C LYS A 149 -3.29 -21.96 -20.50
N ASP A 150 -4.40 -21.26 -20.63
CA ASP A 150 -4.67 -20.41 -21.80
C ASP A 150 -4.18 -18.94 -21.58
N TYR A 151 -3.69 -18.60 -20.37
CA TYR A 151 -3.33 -17.23 -19.96
C TYR A 151 -1.87 -16.99 -19.64
N LEU A 152 -1.02 -17.98 -19.77
CA LEU A 152 0.43 -17.74 -19.64
C LEU A 152 0.90 -16.98 -20.90
N PRO A 153 1.39 -15.74 -20.76
CA PRO A 153 2.02 -15.06 -21.88
C PRO A 153 3.22 -15.88 -22.36
N PRO A 154 3.50 -15.89 -23.67
CA PRO A 154 4.63 -16.61 -24.24
C PRO A 154 5.97 -16.12 -23.71
#